data_14ecacec12a09cf0c1c7ce11363167fa
#
_entry.id   14ecacec12a09cf0c1c7ce11363167fa
#
_cell.length_a   1.000
_cell.length_b   1.000
_cell.length_c   1.000
_cell.angle_alpha   90.00
_cell.angle_beta   90.00
_cell.angle_gamma   90.00
#
_symmetry.space_group_name_H-M   'P 1'
#
loop_
_entity.id
_entity.type
_entity.pdbx_description
1 polymer ?
#
loop_
_entity_poly.entity_id
_entity_poly.type
_entity_poly.pdbx_seq_one_letter_code
_entity_poly.pdbx_strand_id
1 'polypeptide(L)'
;MSPRDGLQNEKKFISTDEKVFLINQLSQCGFNKIETSSFVSHKWVPQLADAAEVFSRINRNKNTKYTALTPNERGFNDALNANVDEVAIFTAASETFCKKNTNCDIETSLKRFLPITEKASKLNIPVRGYISCATHCPYENFVNPKIVGQIAKDLFKMGCYEISLGDTTGKGTPEQTLEVIKECLKYLSANKLAGHFHDTYQNALDNINVCLENGIKTFDASVGGLGGCPYSPGAKGNVATEKVNKLLLSKGYETNLDRDKLKECSVIAQKLILN
;
A
#
# COMPACT_ATOMS: atom_id res chain seq x y z
N MET A 1 4.78 3.38 -2.60
CA MET A 1 4.10 3.66 -1.30
C MET A 1 4.70 4.85 -0.54
N SER A 2 5.91 5.32 -0.89
CA SER A 2 6.65 6.35 -0.14
C SER A 2 5.85 7.62 0.15
N PRO A 3 5.17 8.26 -0.84
CA PRO A 3 4.50 9.53 -0.57
C PRO A 3 3.26 9.42 0.33
N ARG A 4 2.58 8.28 0.31
CA ARG A 4 1.39 8.05 1.13
C ARG A 4 1.76 7.33 2.44
N ASP A 5 2.02 6.03 2.36
CA ASP A 5 2.26 5.17 3.52
C ASP A 5 3.58 5.51 4.21
N GLY A 6 4.58 5.81 3.41
CA GLY A 6 5.90 6.18 3.90
C GLY A 6 5.93 7.47 4.70
N LEU A 7 5.08 8.46 4.38
CA LEU A 7 5.07 9.75 5.06
C LEU A 7 3.97 9.90 6.12
N GLN A 8 2.89 9.13 6.04
CA GLN A 8 1.67 9.40 6.83
C GLN A 8 1.89 9.42 8.35
N ASN A 9 2.87 8.66 8.86
CA ASN A 9 3.17 8.55 10.29
C ASN A 9 4.44 9.31 10.70
N GLU A 10 5.03 10.08 9.78
CA GLU A 10 6.22 10.87 10.11
C GLU A 10 5.87 11.98 11.09
N LYS A 11 6.72 12.14 12.12
CA LYS A 11 6.51 13.14 13.17
C LYS A 11 6.73 14.55 12.68
N LYS A 12 7.73 14.72 11.79
CA LYS A 12 8.01 15.99 11.12
C LYS A 12 6.91 16.24 10.08
N PHE A 13 6.34 17.42 10.08
CA PHE A 13 5.42 17.84 9.03
C PHE A 13 6.21 18.07 7.73
N ILE A 14 5.88 17.33 6.70
CA ILE A 14 6.47 17.46 5.37
C ILE A 14 5.57 18.40 4.56
N SER A 15 6.14 19.47 4.05
CA SER A 15 5.40 20.47 3.27
C SER A 15 4.90 19.91 1.93
N THR A 16 3.88 20.55 1.37
CA THR A 16 3.35 20.21 0.03
C THR A 16 4.44 20.28 -1.04
N ASP A 17 5.33 21.29 -0.98
CA ASP A 17 6.44 21.44 -1.90
C ASP A 17 7.41 20.25 -1.86
N GLU A 18 7.76 19.81 -0.65
CA GLU A 18 8.62 18.63 -0.46
C GLU A 18 7.98 17.35 -0.96
N LYS A 19 6.66 17.16 -0.75
CA LYS A 19 5.91 16.00 -1.26
C LYS A 19 5.86 16.02 -2.79
N VAL A 20 5.51 17.15 -3.39
CA VAL A 20 5.48 17.34 -4.85
C VAL A 20 6.85 17.09 -5.45
N PHE A 21 7.92 17.61 -4.84
CA PHE A 21 9.28 17.37 -5.29
C PHE A 21 9.63 15.88 -5.27
N LEU A 22 9.38 15.18 -4.14
CA LEU A 22 9.62 13.73 -4.04
C LEU A 22 8.85 12.96 -5.10
N ILE A 23 7.57 13.24 -5.30
CA ILE A 23 6.72 12.53 -6.28
C ILE A 23 7.22 12.78 -7.70
N ASN A 24 7.63 14.00 -8.03
CA ASN A 24 8.18 14.33 -9.36
C ASN A 24 9.50 13.58 -9.62
N GLN A 25 10.36 13.41 -8.62
CA GLN A 25 11.56 12.58 -8.73
C GLN A 25 11.21 11.10 -8.92
N LEU A 26 10.29 10.56 -8.11
CA LEU A 26 9.81 9.18 -8.23
C LEU A 26 9.19 8.90 -9.61
N SER A 27 8.50 9.88 -10.20
CA SER A 27 7.88 9.76 -11.53
C SER A 27 8.89 9.53 -12.66
N GLN A 28 10.17 9.81 -12.41
CA GLN A 28 11.26 9.59 -13.35
C GLN A 28 11.95 8.24 -13.19
N CYS A 29 11.64 7.49 -12.10
CA CYS A 29 12.29 6.23 -11.79
C CYS A 29 11.76 5.04 -12.61
N GLY A 30 10.68 5.19 -13.37
CA GLY A 30 10.08 4.09 -14.15
C GLY A 30 9.00 3.30 -13.42
N PHE A 31 8.45 3.82 -12.33
CA PHE A 31 7.34 3.18 -11.62
C PHE A 31 6.07 3.12 -12.47
N ASN A 32 5.42 1.97 -12.51
CA ASN A 32 4.09 1.82 -13.12
C ASN A 32 3.01 2.54 -12.29
N LYS A 33 3.18 2.57 -10.94
CA LYS A 33 2.24 3.20 -10.01
C LYS A 33 2.97 3.89 -8.86
N ILE A 34 2.46 5.05 -8.48
CA ILE A 34 2.87 5.78 -7.26
C ILE A 34 1.61 6.04 -6.45
N GLU A 35 1.53 5.47 -5.24
CA GLU A 35 0.49 5.87 -4.30
C GLU A 35 0.86 7.23 -3.71
N THR A 36 0.21 8.25 -4.27
CA THR A 36 0.59 9.65 -4.16
C THR A 36 0.17 10.26 -2.83
N SER A 37 -1.06 9.97 -2.38
CA SER A 37 -1.61 10.50 -1.14
C SER A 37 -2.84 9.69 -0.69
N SER A 38 -3.56 10.21 0.31
CA SER A 38 -4.82 9.66 0.79
C SER A 38 -5.83 10.78 1.02
N PHE A 39 -7.10 10.52 0.68
CA PHE A 39 -8.23 11.41 0.98
C PHE A 39 -8.91 11.01 2.31
N VAL A 40 -8.10 10.66 3.29
CA VAL A 40 -8.53 10.45 4.67
C VAL A 40 -8.78 11.79 5.38
N SER A 41 -9.60 11.80 6.42
CA SER A 41 -9.84 13.01 7.19
C SER A 41 -8.53 13.56 7.78
N HIS A 42 -8.25 14.85 7.54
CA HIS A 42 -7.10 15.57 8.08
C HIS A 42 -7.02 15.54 9.62
N LYS A 43 -8.15 15.30 10.31
CA LYS A 43 -8.18 15.12 11.76
C LYS A 43 -7.44 13.86 12.22
N TRP A 44 -7.43 12.82 11.38
CA TRP A 44 -6.78 11.54 11.68
C TRP A 44 -5.37 11.45 11.12
N VAL A 45 -5.15 12.00 9.92
CA VAL A 45 -3.84 12.01 9.26
C VAL A 45 -3.53 13.42 8.77
N PRO A 46 -3.11 14.33 9.65
CA PRO A 46 -2.80 15.72 9.29
C PRO A 46 -1.73 15.83 8.21
N GLN A 47 -0.77 14.89 8.19
CA GLN A 47 0.32 14.83 7.23
C GLN A 47 -0.16 14.76 5.76
N LEU A 48 -1.35 14.22 5.49
CA LEU A 48 -1.91 14.06 4.15
C LEU A 48 -3.10 15.01 3.87
N ALA A 49 -3.25 16.06 4.67
CA ALA A 49 -4.37 17.01 4.53
C ALA A 49 -4.36 17.79 3.20
N ASP A 50 -3.19 17.88 2.57
CA ASP A 50 -2.92 18.60 1.32
C ASP A 50 -3.07 17.72 0.05
N ALA A 51 -3.71 16.56 0.15
CA ALA A 51 -3.79 15.59 -0.95
C ALA A 51 -4.24 16.22 -2.29
N ALA A 52 -5.31 17.01 -2.29
CA ALA A 52 -5.82 17.65 -3.51
C ALA A 52 -4.81 18.62 -4.12
N GLU A 53 -4.11 19.41 -3.30
CA GLU A 53 -3.07 20.32 -3.74
C GLU A 53 -1.88 19.56 -4.31
N VAL A 54 -1.42 18.49 -3.66
CA VAL A 54 -0.35 17.63 -4.18
C VAL A 54 -0.71 17.11 -5.57
N PHE A 55 -1.92 16.53 -5.75
CA PHE A 55 -2.36 16.01 -7.04
C PHE A 55 -2.45 17.09 -8.13
N SER A 56 -2.77 18.33 -7.79
CA SER A 56 -2.86 19.44 -8.74
C SER A 56 -1.49 19.95 -9.20
N ARG A 57 -0.42 19.70 -8.41
CA ARG A 57 0.91 20.29 -8.61
C ARG A 57 1.98 19.32 -9.11
N ILE A 58 1.72 18.02 -9.06
CA ILE A 58 2.69 17.01 -9.55
C ILE A 58 2.81 17.03 -11.06
N ASN A 59 4.02 16.77 -11.56
CA ASN A 59 4.29 16.56 -12.98
C ASN A 59 4.02 15.10 -13.35
N ARG A 60 2.86 14.81 -13.93
CA ARG A 60 2.46 13.45 -14.26
C ARG A 60 3.25 12.88 -15.43
N ASN A 61 3.83 11.70 -15.24
CA ASN A 61 4.42 10.91 -16.32
C ASN A 61 3.33 10.03 -16.95
N LYS A 62 3.22 10.04 -18.27
CA LYS A 62 2.20 9.28 -19.03
C LYS A 62 2.23 7.77 -18.78
N ASN A 63 3.39 7.24 -18.38
CA ASN A 63 3.59 5.81 -18.11
C ASN A 63 3.39 5.42 -16.63
N THR A 64 3.08 6.39 -15.77
CA THR A 64 2.89 6.18 -14.32
C THR A 64 1.45 6.50 -13.93
N LYS A 65 0.80 5.61 -13.18
CA LYS A 65 -0.49 5.85 -12.55
C LYS A 65 -0.30 6.47 -11.17
N TYR A 66 -1.03 7.55 -10.91
CA TYR A 66 -1.01 8.25 -9.62
C TYR A 66 -2.26 7.88 -8.84
N THR A 67 -2.07 7.11 -7.77
CA THR A 67 -3.15 6.47 -7.04
C THR A 67 -3.36 7.12 -5.68
N ALA A 68 -4.55 6.94 -5.09
CA ALA A 68 -4.86 7.46 -3.78
C ALA A 68 -5.67 6.47 -2.93
N LEU A 69 -5.40 6.46 -1.63
CA LEU A 69 -6.22 5.73 -0.65
C LEU A 69 -7.49 6.53 -0.35
N THR A 70 -8.65 5.85 -0.39
CA THR A 70 -9.95 6.47 -0.15
C THR A 70 -10.73 5.70 0.94
N PRO A 71 -10.96 6.30 2.10
CA PRO A 71 -11.56 5.60 3.25
C PRO A 71 -13.09 5.54 3.20
N ASN A 72 -13.74 6.35 2.39
CA ASN A 72 -15.19 6.48 2.30
C ASN A 72 -15.60 7.21 1.01
N GLU A 73 -16.92 7.33 0.77
CA GLU A 73 -17.48 8.00 -0.43
C GLU A 73 -17.04 9.46 -0.58
N ARG A 74 -16.92 10.21 0.54
CA ARG A 74 -16.43 11.59 0.49
C ARG A 74 -15.00 11.63 -0.04
N GLY A 75 -14.10 10.83 0.55
CA GLY A 75 -12.71 10.71 0.08
C GLY A 75 -12.61 10.24 -1.36
N PHE A 76 -13.50 9.35 -1.79
CA PHE A 76 -13.59 8.93 -3.18
C PHE A 76 -13.99 10.10 -4.12
N ASN A 77 -14.99 10.91 -3.75
CA ASN A 77 -15.37 12.06 -4.55
C ASN A 77 -14.27 13.13 -4.62
N ASP A 78 -13.58 13.37 -3.49
CA ASP A 78 -12.43 14.29 -3.45
C ASP A 78 -11.29 13.79 -4.33
N ALA A 79 -11.04 12.47 -4.36
CA ALA A 79 -10.06 11.83 -5.24
C ALA A 79 -10.42 11.98 -6.72
N LEU A 80 -11.70 11.82 -7.09
CA LEU A 80 -12.16 12.05 -8.45
C LEU A 80 -11.92 13.51 -8.89
N ASN A 81 -12.25 14.47 -8.03
CA ASN A 81 -12.03 15.90 -8.30
C ASN A 81 -10.55 16.23 -8.46
N ALA A 82 -9.66 15.47 -7.83
CA ALA A 82 -8.20 15.59 -7.96
C ALA A 82 -7.64 14.83 -9.17
N ASN A 83 -8.48 14.23 -10.01
CA ASN A 83 -8.09 13.45 -11.20
C ASN A 83 -7.12 12.31 -10.87
N VAL A 84 -7.42 11.50 -9.86
CA VAL A 84 -6.65 10.27 -9.57
C VAL A 84 -6.84 9.25 -10.69
N ASP A 85 -5.80 8.47 -11.00
CA ASP A 85 -5.89 7.43 -12.03
C ASP A 85 -6.50 6.13 -11.48
N GLU A 86 -6.42 5.90 -10.18
CA GLU A 86 -6.87 4.70 -9.50
C GLU A 86 -7.09 5.00 -8.01
N VAL A 87 -8.07 4.37 -7.39
CA VAL A 87 -8.29 4.48 -5.95
C VAL A 87 -8.02 3.16 -5.24
N ALA A 88 -7.66 3.24 -3.96
CA ALA A 88 -7.53 2.09 -3.09
C ALA A 88 -8.52 2.19 -1.93
N ILE A 89 -9.10 1.05 -1.57
CA ILE A 89 -9.90 0.84 -0.35
C ILE A 89 -9.18 -0.16 0.55
N PHE A 90 -9.50 -0.20 1.83
CA PHE A 90 -8.77 -1.03 2.78
C PHE A 90 -9.65 -1.58 3.89
N THR A 91 -9.35 -2.79 4.31
CA THR A 91 -9.90 -3.44 5.50
C THR A 91 -8.78 -4.17 6.24
N ALA A 92 -9.11 -4.92 7.26
CA ALA A 92 -8.15 -5.73 8.00
C ALA A 92 -8.68 -7.15 8.20
N ALA A 93 -7.78 -8.11 8.37
CA ALA A 93 -8.13 -9.49 8.69
C ALA A 93 -8.22 -9.76 10.22
N SER A 94 -8.35 -8.71 11.02
CA SER A 94 -8.51 -8.73 12.48
C SER A 94 -9.66 -7.80 12.87
N GLU A 95 -10.61 -8.31 13.63
CA GLU A 95 -11.75 -7.53 14.10
C GLU A 95 -11.32 -6.38 15.02
N THR A 96 -10.41 -6.64 15.95
CA THR A 96 -9.91 -5.60 16.87
C THR A 96 -9.16 -4.51 16.13
N PHE A 97 -8.33 -4.88 15.13
CA PHE A 97 -7.62 -3.90 14.32
C PHE A 97 -8.61 -3.07 13.48
N CYS A 98 -9.58 -3.72 12.86
CA CYS A 98 -10.61 -3.04 12.07
C CYS A 98 -11.37 -2.02 12.93
N LYS A 99 -11.85 -2.44 14.10
CA LYS A 99 -12.55 -1.55 15.06
C LYS A 99 -11.70 -0.35 15.49
N LYS A 100 -10.42 -0.56 15.79
CA LYS A 100 -9.52 0.51 16.22
C LYS A 100 -9.12 1.46 15.08
N ASN A 101 -8.99 0.95 13.86
CA ASN A 101 -8.52 1.72 12.71
C ASN A 101 -9.66 2.42 11.94
N THR A 102 -10.83 1.77 11.83
CA THR A 102 -11.96 2.26 11.00
C THR A 102 -13.25 2.45 11.80
N ASN A 103 -13.22 2.22 13.11
CA ASN A 103 -14.38 2.30 14.02
C ASN A 103 -15.57 1.44 13.54
N CYS A 104 -15.31 0.26 13.00
CA CYS A 104 -16.33 -0.75 12.63
C CYS A 104 -15.70 -2.14 12.57
N ASP A 105 -16.54 -3.18 12.51
CA ASP A 105 -16.13 -4.54 12.22
C ASP A 105 -15.79 -4.74 10.74
N ILE A 106 -15.23 -5.91 10.41
CA ILE A 106 -14.79 -6.26 9.05
C ILE A 106 -15.98 -6.22 8.08
N GLU A 107 -17.10 -6.83 8.44
CA GLU A 107 -18.29 -6.88 7.59
C GLU A 107 -18.82 -5.50 7.26
N THR A 108 -18.94 -4.64 8.28
CA THR A 108 -19.35 -3.24 8.11
C THR A 108 -18.36 -2.45 7.26
N SER A 109 -17.05 -2.69 7.43
CA SER A 109 -16.02 -2.02 6.60
C SER A 109 -16.18 -2.36 5.12
N LEU A 110 -16.42 -3.63 4.80
CA LEU A 110 -16.68 -4.07 3.42
C LEU A 110 -17.96 -3.44 2.87
N LYS A 111 -19.06 -3.44 3.63
CA LYS A 111 -20.32 -2.82 3.21
C LYS A 111 -20.18 -1.32 2.90
N ARG A 112 -19.35 -0.59 3.67
CA ARG A 112 -19.08 0.84 3.43
C ARG A 112 -18.39 1.11 2.10
N PHE A 113 -17.67 0.13 1.53
CA PHE A 113 -16.98 0.28 0.26
C PHE A 113 -17.83 -0.10 -0.96
N LEU A 114 -18.97 -0.76 -0.79
CA LEU A 114 -19.86 -1.11 -1.91
C LEU A 114 -20.27 0.10 -2.76
N PRO A 115 -20.74 1.22 -2.20
CA PRO A 115 -21.08 2.40 -3.00
C PRO A 115 -19.89 2.95 -3.78
N ILE A 116 -18.68 2.87 -3.22
CA ILE A 116 -17.44 3.32 -3.87
C ILE A 116 -17.15 2.45 -5.09
N THR A 117 -17.13 1.12 -4.91
CA THR A 117 -16.79 0.18 -5.99
C THR A 117 -17.84 0.22 -7.12
N GLU A 118 -19.13 0.34 -6.79
CA GLU A 118 -20.21 0.51 -7.77
C GLU A 118 -20.05 1.81 -8.57
N LYS A 119 -19.77 2.92 -7.90
CA LYS A 119 -19.55 4.22 -8.55
C LYS A 119 -18.28 4.24 -9.38
N ALA A 120 -17.19 3.68 -8.86
CA ALA A 120 -15.92 3.54 -9.57
C ALA A 120 -16.08 2.72 -10.85
N SER A 121 -16.83 1.60 -10.78
CA SER A 121 -17.13 0.77 -11.96
C SER A 121 -17.86 1.54 -13.03
N LYS A 122 -18.89 2.34 -12.68
CA LYS A 122 -19.63 3.18 -13.63
C LYS A 122 -18.76 4.26 -14.28
N LEU A 123 -17.73 4.74 -13.57
CA LEU A 123 -16.82 5.78 -14.04
C LEU A 123 -15.53 5.21 -14.65
N ASN A 124 -15.40 3.87 -14.74
CA ASN A 124 -14.19 3.17 -15.21
C ASN A 124 -12.93 3.55 -14.40
N ILE A 125 -13.07 3.83 -13.11
CA ILE A 125 -11.96 4.07 -12.18
C ILE A 125 -11.55 2.72 -11.56
N PRO A 126 -10.30 2.24 -11.76
CA PRO A 126 -9.84 1.02 -11.13
C PRO A 126 -9.82 1.15 -9.60
N VAL A 127 -10.23 0.08 -8.91
CA VAL A 127 -10.20 0.00 -7.44
C VAL A 127 -9.28 -1.11 -7.01
N ARG A 128 -8.33 -0.80 -6.13
CA ARG A 128 -7.42 -1.76 -5.48
C ARG A 128 -7.88 -2.00 -4.05
N GLY A 129 -7.82 -3.26 -3.58
CA GLY A 129 -8.16 -3.62 -2.21
C GLY A 129 -6.91 -3.88 -1.36
N TYR A 130 -6.84 -3.32 -0.14
CA TYR A 130 -5.81 -3.66 0.85
C TYR A 130 -6.40 -4.47 1.98
N ILE A 131 -5.68 -5.52 2.40
CA ILE A 131 -5.98 -6.30 3.61
C ILE A 131 -4.83 -6.11 4.59
N SER A 132 -5.04 -5.34 5.65
CA SER A 132 -4.09 -5.18 6.74
C SER A 132 -4.11 -6.41 7.66
N CYS A 133 -3.01 -6.63 8.39
CA CYS A 133 -2.86 -7.74 9.33
C CYS A 133 -3.05 -9.12 8.67
N ALA A 134 -2.49 -9.32 7.47
CA ALA A 134 -2.66 -10.60 6.76
C ALA A 134 -2.02 -11.80 7.47
N THR A 135 -1.01 -11.60 8.32
CA THR A 135 -0.31 -12.65 9.09
C THR A 135 -0.47 -12.46 10.59
N HIS A 136 -0.20 -11.23 11.07
CA HIS A 136 -0.26 -10.87 12.49
C HIS A 136 -1.00 -9.55 12.70
N CYS A 137 -1.78 -9.53 13.78
CA CYS A 137 -2.41 -8.34 14.33
C CYS A 137 -1.66 -7.90 15.60
N PRO A 138 -1.42 -6.60 15.82
CA PRO A 138 -0.76 -6.12 17.03
C PRO A 138 -1.58 -6.35 18.31
N TYR A 139 -2.86 -6.69 18.18
CA TYR A 139 -3.78 -6.90 19.30
C TYR A 139 -4.19 -8.37 19.48
N GLU A 140 -4.38 -9.10 18.37
CA GLU A 140 -4.89 -10.48 18.36
C GLU A 140 -3.78 -11.51 18.06
N ASN A 141 -2.54 -11.05 17.80
CA ASN A 141 -1.40 -11.88 17.38
C ASN A 141 -1.63 -12.57 16.04
N PHE A 142 -1.60 -13.90 15.99
CA PHE A 142 -1.75 -14.68 14.77
C PHE A 142 -3.14 -14.52 14.16
N VAL A 143 -3.19 -14.28 12.85
CA VAL A 143 -4.43 -14.15 12.07
C VAL A 143 -4.66 -15.42 11.27
N ASN A 144 -5.88 -15.95 11.31
CA ASN A 144 -6.23 -17.16 10.59
C ASN A 144 -6.21 -16.88 9.05
N PRO A 145 -5.39 -17.59 8.27
CA PRO A 145 -5.28 -17.41 6.82
C PRO A 145 -6.62 -17.54 6.06
N LYS A 146 -7.55 -18.36 6.58
CA LYS A 146 -8.89 -18.53 5.97
C LYS A 146 -9.69 -17.22 5.96
N ILE A 147 -9.53 -16.39 7.01
CA ILE A 147 -10.19 -15.07 7.09
C ILE A 147 -9.64 -14.17 5.99
N VAL A 148 -8.32 -14.16 5.79
CA VAL A 148 -7.66 -13.37 4.74
C VAL A 148 -8.15 -13.80 3.36
N GLY A 149 -8.19 -15.12 3.09
CA GLY A 149 -8.69 -15.66 1.83
C GLY A 149 -10.16 -15.28 1.56
N GLN A 150 -11.01 -15.31 2.59
CA GLN A 150 -12.42 -14.91 2.43
C GLN A 150 -12.56 -13.42 2.14
N ILE A 151 -11.83 -12.55 2.86
CA ILE A 151 -11.84 -11.10 2.63
C ILE A 151 -11.30 -10.79 1.22
N ALA A 152 -10.22 -11.45 0.80
CA ALA A 152 -9.68 -11.29 -0.56
C ALA A 152 -10.73 -11.62 -1.63
N LYS A 153 -11.46 -12.73 -1.46
CA LYS A 153 -12.59 -13.11 -2.33
C LYS A 153 -13.68 -12.04 -2.37
N ASP A 154 -14.05 -11.50 -1.20
CA ASP A 154 -15.14 -10.52 -1.08
C ASP A 154 -14.75 -9.19 -1.73
N LEU A 155 -13.55 -8.68 -1.49
CA LEU A 155 -13.02 -7.49 -2.16
C LEU A 155 -12.95 -7.67 -3.69
N PHE A 156 -12.52 -8.85 -4.16
CA PHE A 156 -12.47 -9.14 -5.59
C PHE A 156 -13.88 -9.18 -6.21
N LYS A 157 -14.86 -9.79 -5.53
CA LYS A 157 -16.27 -9.79 -5.96
C LYS A 157 -16.88 -8.40 -5.98
N MET A 158 -16.45 -7.50 -5.11
CA MET A 158 -16.86 -6.09 -5.09
C MET A 158 -16.31 -5.29 -6.27
N GLY A 159 -15.38 -5.85 -7.05
CA GLY A 159 -14.81 -5.20 -8.23
C GLY A 159 -13.38 -4.68 -8.04
N CYS A 160 -12.69 -5.01 -6.94
CA CYS A 160 -11.26 -4.73 -6.84
C CYS A 160 -10.50 -5.57 -7.86
N TYR A 161 -9.67 -4.92 -8.69
CA TYR A 161 -8.92 -5.62 -9.74
C TYR A 161 -7.70 -6.38 -9.21
N GLU A 162 -7.16 -5.98 -8.04
CA GLU A 162 -5.99 -6.54 -7.36
C GLU A 162 -6.15 -6.40 -5.85
N ILE A 163 -5.70 -7.40 -5.09
CA ILE A 163 -5.75 -7.43 -3.62
C ILE A 163 -4.34 -7.45 -3.07
N SER A 164 -3.98 -6.46 -2.27
CA SER A 164 -2.68 -6.36 -1.59
C SER A 164 -2.76 -6.93 -0.19
N LEU A 165 -1.91 -7.91 0.09
CA LEU A 165 -1.80 -8.62 1.36
C LEU A 165 -0.75 -7.93 2.24
N GLY A 166 -1.21 -7.26 3.30
CA GLY A 166 -0.38 -6.44 4.16
C GLY A 166 0.09 -7.15 5.42
N ASP A 167 1.38 -7.42 5.55
CA ASP A 167 2.01 -7.77 6.82
C ASP A 167 2.31 -6.50 7.62
N THR A 168 1.26 -5.95 8.24
CA THR A 168 1.25 -4.65 8.93
C THR A 168 2.28 -4.56 10.06
N THR A 169 2.59 -5.65 10.71
CA THR A 169 3.54 -5.70 11.83
C THR A 169 4.96 -6.08 11.41
N GLY A 170 5.13 -6.63 10.23
CA GLY A 170 6.39 -7.20 9.77
C GLY A 170 6.80 -8.49 10.49
N LYS A 171 5.88 -9.10 11.25
CA LYS A 171 6.11 -10.35 11.99
C LYS A 171 5.87 -11.62 11.18
N GLY A 172 5.25 -11.49 10.02
CA GLY A 172 4.96 -12.63 9.14
C GLY A 172 6.22 -13.39 8.76
N THR A 173 6.19 -14.71 8.96
CA THR A 173 7.25 -15.60 8.48
C THR A 173 6.94 -16.08 7.05
N PRO A 174 7.93 -16.62 6.32
CA PRO A 174 7.72 -17.24 5.01
C PRO A 174 6.63 -18.32 5.03
N GLU A 175 6.59 -19.15 6.06
CA GLU A 175 5.60 -20.24 6.21
C GLU A 175 4.18 -19.67 6.37
N GLN A 176 4.02 -18.65 7.23
CA GLN A 176 2.73 -18.00 7.46
C GLN A 176 2.26 -17.26 6.20
N THR A 177 3.18 -16.60 5.50
CA THR A 177 2.91 -15.93 4.22
C THR A 177 2.44 -16.94 3.17
N LEU A 178 3.09 -18.13 3.10
CA LEU A 178 2.68 -19.21 2.21
C LEU A 178 1.26 -19.71 2.51
N GLU A 179 0.91 -19.87 3.79
CA GLU A 179 -0.44 -20.29 4.19
C GLU A 179 -1.49 -19.26 3.75
N VAL A 180 -1.24 -17.97 3.95
CA VAL A 180 -2.12 -16.88 3.49
C VAL A 180 -2.28 -16.92 1.96
N ILE A 181 -1.18 -17.05 1.22
CA ILE A 181 -1.21 -17.12 -0.24
C ILE A 181 -2.04 -18.33 -0.70
N LYS A 182 -1.82 -19.52 -0.13
CA LYS A 182 -2.58 -20.74 -0.47
C LYS A 182 -4.09 -20.55 -0.25
N GLU A 183 -4.49 -19.88 0.83
CA GLU A 183 -5.91 -19.61 1.08
C GLU A 183 -6.48 -18.61 0.05
N CYS A 184 -5.75 -17.55 -0.30
CA CYS A 184 -6.17 -16.61 -1.32
C CYS A 184 -6.26 -17.24 -2.71
N LEU A 185 -5.32 -18.12 -3.08
CA LEU A 185 -5.29 -18.82 -4.37
C LEU A 185 -6.46 -19.79 -4.57
N LYS A 186 -7.20 -20.16 -3.53
CA LYS A 186 -8.47 -20.90 -3.69
C LYS A 186 -9.56 -20.10 -4.41
N TYR A 187 -9.44 -18.77 -4.40
CA TYR A 187 -10.48 -17.86 -4.90
C TYR A 187 -10.00 -16.94 -6.03
N LEU A 188 -8.70 -16.58 -6.04
CA LEU A 188 -8.12 -15.65 -6.99
C LEU A 188 -6.87 -16.24 -7.64
N SER A 189 -6.58 -15.86 -8.89
CA SER A 189 -5.31 -16.16 -9.51
C SER A 189 -4.20 -15.25 -8.96
N ALA A 190 -2.96 -15.73 -8.98
CA ALA A 190 -1.81 -15.04 -8.39
C ALA A 190 -1.59 -13.61 -8.95
N ASN A 191 -1.94 -13.37 -10.22
CA ASN A 191 -1.86 -12.05 -10.86
C ASN A 191 -2.93 -11.05 -10.37
N LYS A 192 -3.82 -11.47 -9.47
CA LYS A 192 -4.80 -10.63 -8.76
C LYS A 192 -4.37 -10.33 -7.33
N LEU A 193 -3.21 -10.82 -6.93
CA LEU A 193 -2.65 -10.62 -5.61
C LEU A 193 -1.38 -9.78 -5.67
N ALA A 194 -1.14 -9.02 -4.62
CA ALA A 194 0.08 -8.25 -4.40
C ALA A 194 0.57 -8.44 -2.96
N GLY A 195 1.87 -8.26 -2.73
CA GLY A 195 2.46 -8.31 -1.41
C GLY A 195 2.81 -6.91 -0.90
N HIS A 196 2.47 -6.63 0.36
CA HIS A 196 2.83 -5.41 1.07
C HIS A 196 3.47 -5.79 2.41
N PHE A 197 4.79 -5.72 2.49
CA PHE A 197 5.54 -6.23 3.64
C PHE A 197 6.26 -5.11 4.39
N HIS A 198 6.14 -5.12 5.71
CA HIS A 198 6.99 -4.35 6.58
C HIS A 198 8.28 -5.14 6.90
N ASP A 199 9.40 -4.44 6.96
CA ASP A 199 10.75 -5.02 7.19
C ASP A 199 11.20 -4.88 8.66
N THR A 200 10.23 -4.75 9.58
CA THR A 200 10.43 -4.56 11.01
C THR A 200 11.31 -5.66 11.61
N TYR A 201 11.05 -6.91 11.23
CA TYR A 201 11.77 -8.10 11.69
C TYR A 201 12.65 -8.73 10.60
N GLN A 202 12.90 -8.01 9.50
CA GLN A 202 13.77 -8.42 8.40
C GLN A 202 13.28 -9.63 7.58
N ASN A 203 11.99 -9.98 7.67
CA ASN A 203 11.39 -11.09 6.93
C ASN A 203 10.84 -10.67 5.55
N ALA A 204 10.78 -9.36 5.26
CA ALA A 204 10.07 -8.86 4.08
C ALA A 204 10.57 -9.45 2.75
N LEU A 205 11.90 -9.57 2.57
CA LEU A 205 12.46 -10.13 1.34
C LEU A 205 12.22 -11.63 1.20
N ASP A 206 12.23 -12.38 2.29
CA ASP A 206 11.93 -13.81 2.28
C ASP A 206 10.44 -14.04 1.98
N ASN A 207 9.55 -13.21 2.53
CA ASN A 207 8.13 -13.23 2.21
C ASN A 207 7.87 -12.88 0.73
N ILE A 208 8.63 -11.93 0.15
CA ILE A 208 8.59 -11.63 -1.28
C ILE A 208 9.04 -12.84 -2.11
N ASN A 209 10.07 -13.58 -1.67
CA ASN A 209 10.49 -14.80 -2.35
C ASN A 209 9.37 -15.85 -2.39
N VAL A 210 8.68 -16.05 -1.27
CA VAL A 210 7.51 -16.96 -1.23
C VAL A 210 6.41 -16.49 -2.18
N CYS A 211 6.15 -15.19 -2.25
CA CYS A 211 5.19 -14.63 -3.22
C CYS A 211 5.59 -14.96 -4.67
N LEU A 212 6.85 -14.75 -5.04
CA LEU A 212 7.37 -15.02 -6.39
C LEU A 212 7.25 -16.50 -6.76
N GLU A 213 7.58 -17.41 -5.85
CA GLU A 213 7.47 -18.86 -6.01
C GLU A 213 6.00 -19.31 -6.24
N ASN A 214 5.04 -18.53 -5.76
CA ASN A 214 3.61 -18.79 -5.93
C ASN A 214 2.96 -17.90 -7.03
N GLY A 215 3.76 -17.25 -7.87
CA GLY A 215 3.31 -16.52 -9.05
C GLY A 215 2.85 -15.09 -8.81
N ILE A 216 2.95 -14.55 -7.58
CA ILE A 216 2.65 -13.16 -7.26
C ILE A 216 3.84 -12.29 -7.66
N LYS A 217 3.61 -11.26 -8.48
CA LYS A 217 4.66 -10.42 -9.08
C LYS A 217 4.51 -8.93 -8.81
N THR A 218 3.49 -8.52 -8.06
CA THR A 218 3.28 -7.13 -7.65
C THR A 218 3.64 -6.95 -6.19
N PHE A 219 4.49 -5.95 -5.92
CA PHE A 219 4.94 -5.65 -4.55
C PHE A 219 4.84 -4.16 -4.26
N ASP A 220 4.27 -3.83 -3.11
CA ASP A 220 4.30 -2.50 -2.55
C ASP A 220 5.61 -2.30 -1.77
N ALA A 221 6.29 -1.20 -2.03
CA ALA A 221 7.53 -0.87 -1.35
C ALA A 221 7.67 0.64 -1.18
N SER A 222 8.51 1.07 -0.29
CA SER A 222 8.76 2.49 -0.03
C SER A 222 10.24 2.82 -0.28
N VAL A 223 10.49 3.86 -1.07
CA VAL A 223 11.84 4.32 -1.35
C VAL A 223 12.52 4.78 -0.06
N GLY A 224 13.75 4.36 0.14
CA GLY A 224 14.47 4.60 1.39
C GLY A 224 13.92 3.83 2.60
N GLY A 225 12.93 2.97 2.41
CA GLY A 225 12.25 2.27 3.51
C GLY A 225 11.42 3.20 4.39
N LEU A 226 10.89 4.30 3.82
CA LEU A 226 10.04 5.25 4.55
C LEU A 226 8.80 4.58 5.13
N GLY A 227 8.32 5.11 6.25
CA GLY A 227 7.18 4.63 6.99
C GLY A 227 7.58 3.71 8.12
N GLY A 228 7.70 4.27 9.33
CA GLY A 228 7.89 3.50 10.54
C GLY A 228 6.71 2.61 10.85
N CYS A 229 6.92 1.55 11.63
CA CYS A 229 5.82 0.75 12.14
C CYS A 229 5.21 1.46 13.35
N PRO A 230 3.95 1.92 13.29
CA PRO A 230 3.32 2.62 14.43
C PRO A 230 3.20 1.74 15.68
N TYR A 231 3.30 0.41 15.51
CA TYR A 231 3.23 -0.57 16.59
C TYR A 231 4.60 -0.99 17.15
N SER A 232 5.70 -0.46 16.56
CA SER A 232 7.08 -0.70 16.99
C SER A 232 7.88 0.57 16.76
N PRO A 233 7.79 1.57 17.66
CA PRO A 233 8.48 2.85 17.53
C PRO A 233 10.00 2.67 17.33
N GLY A 234 10.56 3.30 16.30
CA GLY A 234 11.97 3.19 15.93
C GLY A 234 12.33 1.99 15.06
N ALA A 235 11.41 1.06 14.84
CA ALA A 235 11.61 -0.05 13.90
C ALA A 235 11.35 0.38 12.45
N LYS A 236 11.99 -0.32 11.51
CA LYS A 236 11.71 -0.16 10.08
C LYS A 236 10.27 -0.56 9.79
N GLY A 237 9.60 0.21 8.94
CA GLY A 237 8.27 -0.10 8.44
C GLY A 237 8.33 -0.77 7.07
N ASN A 238 7.88 -0.08 6.04
CA ASN A 238 7.87 -0.62 4.68
C ASN A 238 9.24 -1.18 4.24
N VAL A 239 9.22 -2.28 3.50
CA VAL A 239 10.42 -2.77 2.81
C VAL A 239 10.92 -1.70 1.82
N ALA A 240 12.25 -1.51 1.80
CA ALA A 240 12.85 -0.53 0.90
C ALA A 240 12.75 -0.97 -0.56
N THR A 241 12.27 -0.07 -1.43
CA THR A 241 12.14 -0.34 -2.88
C THR A 241 13.45 -0.79 -3.50
N GLU A 242 14.58 -0.22 -3.08
CA GLU A 242 15.92 -0.56 -3.57
C GLU A 242 16.29 -2.00 -3.28
N LYS A 243 15.92 -2.50 -2.08
CA LYS A 243 16.13 -3.89 -1.69
C LYS A 243 15.26 -4.85 -2.52
N VAL A 244 13.98 -4.49 -2.70
CA VAL A 244 13.04 -5.27 -3.53
C VAL A 244 13.53 -5.31 -4.97
N ASN A 245 13.90 -4.15 -5.55
CA ASN A 245 14.44 -4.08 -6.90
C ASN A 245 15.70 -4.95 -7.07
N LYS A 246 16.64 -4.90 -6.13
CA LYS A 246 17.84 -5.72 -6.14
C LYS A 246 17.51 -7.23 -6.12
N LEU A 247 16.57 -7.64 -5.27
CA LEU A 247 16.09 -9.01 -5.18
C LEU A 247 15.49 -9.47 -6.51
N LEU A 248 14.56 -8.69 -7.08
CA LEU A 248 13.87 -9.03 -8.32
C LEU A 248 14.87 -9.20 -9.48
N LEU A 249 15.81 -8.25 -9.63
CA LEU A 249 16.88 -8.34 -10.66
C LEU A 249 17.77 -9.57 -10.46
N SER A 250 18.13 -9.91 -9.22
CA SER A 250 18.94 -11.10 -8.94
C SER A 250 18.24 -12.42 -9.27
N LYS A 251 16.91 -12.39 -9.35
CA LYS A 251 16.06 -13.51 -9.75
C LYS A 251 15.69 -13.50 -11.24
N GLY A 252 16.26 -12.59 -12.01
CA GLY A 252 16.03 -12.49 -13.47
C GLY A 252 14.75 -11.77 -13.87
N TYR A 253 14.08 -11.07 -12.96
CA TYR A 253 12.91 -10.23 -13.30
C TYR A 253 13.34 -8.86 -13.80
N GLU A 254 12.69 -8.36 -14.82
CA GLU A 254 12.81 -6.99 -15.26
C GLU A 254 11.84 -6.10 -14.49
N THR A 255 12.34 -5.01 -13.91
CA THR A 255 11.52 -4.08 -13.11
C THR A 255 11.25 -2.76 -13.80
N ASN A 256 11.99 -2.46 -14.88
CA ASN A 256 12.00 -1.19 -15.60
C ASN A 256 12.34 0.03 -14.72
N LEU A 257 12.87 -0.18 -13.50
CA LEU A 257 13.27 0.90 -12.62
C LEU A 257 14.68 1.37 -12.91
N ASP A 258 14.85 2.68 -13.09
CA ASP A 258 16.15 3.35 -13.17
C ASP A 258 16.84 3.30 -11.78
N ARG A 259 17.95 2.56 -11.71
CA ARG A 259 18.65 2.28 -10.42
C ARG A 259 19.31 3.52 -9.84
N ASP A 260 19.83 4.39 -10.67
CA ASP A 260 20.54 5.59 -10.21
C ASP A 260 19.53 6.62 -9.70
N LYS A 261 18.47 6.88 -10.44
CA LYS A 261 17.36 7.73 -10.00
C LYS A 261 16.70 7.19 -8.73
N LEU A 262 16.52 5.86 -8.62
CA LEU A 262 15.96 5.25 -7.42
C LEU A 262 16.86 5.51 -6.19
N LYS A 263 18.19 5.43 -6.35
CA LYS A 263 19.15 5.73 -5.30
C LYS A 263 19.11 7.22 -4.90
N GLU A 264 19.02 8.12 -5.87
CA GLU A 264 18.85 9.57 -5.61
C GLU A 264 17.55 9.83 -4.84
N CYS A 265 16.43 9.23 -5.27
CA CYS A 265 15.16 9.33 -4.55
C CYS A 265 15.23 8.79 -3.13
N SER A 266 16.01 7.75 -2.88
CA SER A 266 16.24 7.20 -1.53
C SER A 266 16.92 8.24 -0.63
N VAL A 267 17.94 8.91 -1.13
CA VAL A 267 18.62 9.98 -0.39
C VAL A 267 17.69 11.15 -0.11
N ILE A 268 16.91 11.57 -1.09
CA ILE A 268 15.90 12.64 -0.94
C ILE A 268 14.90 12.24 0.15
N ALA A 269 14.30 11.04 0.02
CA ALA A 269 13.29 10.54 0.94
C ALA A 269 13.80 10.51 2.40
N GLN A 270 15.02 10.01 2.61
CA GLN A 270 15.62 9.99 3.94
C GLN A 270 15.89 11.40 4.50
N LYS A 271 16.35 12.33 3.67
CA LYS A 271 16.57 13.72 4.10
C LYS A 271 15.28 14.41 4.54
N LEU A 272 14.14 14.08 3.94
CA LEU A 272 12.86 14.68 4.33
C LEU A 272 12.47 14.38 5.78
N ILE A 273 12.83 13.21 6.28
CA ILE A 273 12.45 12.77 7.63
C ILE A 273 13.52 13.07 8.71
N LEU A 274 14.78 13.31 8.30
CA LEU A 274 15.89 13.53 9.23
C LEU A 274 16.06 14.99 9.67
N ASN A 275 15.59 15.95 8.89
CA ASN A 275 15.68 17.39 9.16
C ASN A 275 14.35 17.92 9.72
#